data_b73785504ad9730bd61a53ce9553b080
#
_entry.id   b73785504ad9730bd61a53ce9553b080
#
_cell.length_a   1.000
_cell.length_b   1.000
_cell.length_c   1.000
_cell.angle_alpha   90.00
_cell.angle_beta   90.00
_cell.angle_gamma   90.00
#
_symmetry.space_group_name_H-M   'P 1'
#
loop_
_entity.id
_entity.type
_entity.pdbx_description
1 polymer ?
#
loop_
_entity_poly.entity_id
_entity_poly.type
_entity_poly.pdbx_seq_one_letter_code
_entity_poly.pdbx_strand_id
1 'polypeptide(L)'
;MRQLKIVRQVTNRETPSLDKYLHEIGKVELISAEEEVELARRIRNGDLKALDKLIKANLRFVVSVSKQYQNQGLSLPDLINEGNVGMIKAAQRFDETRGFKFISYAVWWIRQSILQALAEQARIVRLPLNKIGSINKINRMFSDLEQIFEREPSVQEIADALEMAPGDVKETMKSAGRHVSMDAPIMEDEEITLYDVLLSKDATSPDKGLLKDSLRKEIERVLSILSYREANILRLYFGLNTKYQYTLEEIGEEFSLTRERVRQIKEKAIKRLKNATRCKLLKTYLG
;
A
#
# COMPACT_ATOMS: atom_id res chain seq x y z
N MET A 1 14.45 -34.83 -5.19
CA MET A 1 15.17 -33.52 -5.10
C MET A 1 15.48 -33.06 -6.51
N ARG A 2 14.92 -31.96 -6.99
CA ARG A 2 15.30 -31.39 -8.29
C ARG A 2 16.72 -30.82 -8.15
N GLN A 3 17.66 -31.34 -8.92
CA GLN A 3 19.01 -30.76 -9.04
C GLN A 3 18.90 -29.33 -9.54
N LEU A 4 19.56 -28.41 -8.86
CA LEU A 4 19.67 -26.99 -9.28
C LEU A 4 20.44 -26.96 -10.63
N LYS A 5 19.69 -26.81 -11.73
CA LYS A 5 20.30 -26.43 -13.00
C LYS A 5 20.57 -24.92 -12.95
N ILE A 6 21.81 -24.54 -12.73
CA ILE A 6 22.27 -23.15 -12.85
C ILE A 6 22.33 -22.84 -14.34
N VAL A 7 21.29 -22.16 -14.85
CA VAL A 7 21.27 -21.64 -16.20
C VAL A 7 22.23 -20.45 -16.27
N ARG A 8 23.14 -20.43 -17.25
CA ARG A 8 24.02 -19.28 -17.50
C ARG A 8 23.21 -18.11 -18.00
N GLN A 9 22.76 -17.26 -17.08
CA GLN A 9 22.10 -15.99 -17.42
C GLN A 9 23.14 -14.87 -17.52
N VAL A 10 23.03 -14.06 -18.57
CA VAL A 10 23.85 -12.86 -18.72
C VAL A 10 23.50 -11.88 -17.58
N THR A 11 24.51 -11.35 -16.89
CA THR A 11 24.30 -10.37 -15.82
C THR A 11 24.13 -9.00 -16.47
N ASN A 12 22.98 -8.37 -16.32
CA ASN A 12 22.81 -6.98 -16.67
C ASN A 12 23.63 -6.14 -15.68
N ARG A 13 24.59 -5.37 -16.19
CA ARG A 13 25.54 -4.58 -15.39
C ARG A 13 25.00 -3.14 -15.31
N GLU A 14 23.93 -2.96 -14.56
CA GLU A 14 23.18 -1.70 -14.53
C GLU A 14 23.88 -0.58 -13.73
N THR A 15 24.78 -0.95 -12.81
CA THR A 15 25.44 0.02 -11.94
C THR A 15 26.97 -0.19 -11.91
N PRO A 16 27.78 0.90 -11.95
CA PRO A 16 29.24 0.82 -11.86
C PRO A 16 29.73 0.13 -10.57
N SER A 17 28.96 0.24 -9.46
CA SER A 17 29.27 -0.40 -8.19
C SER A 17 29.17 -1.93 -8.28
N LEU A 18 28.14 -2.44 -8.96
CA LEU A 18 27.98 -3.88 -9.18
C LEU A 18 29.10 -4.43 -10.04
N ASP A 19 29.50 -3.72 -11.08
CA ASP A 19 30.63 -4.10 -11.94
C ASP A 19 31.94 -4.23 -11.15
N LYS A 20 32.24 -3.24 -10.31
CA LYS A 20 33.41 -3.28 -9.45
C LYS A 20 33.36 -4.48 -8.48
N TYR A 21 32.23 -4.72 -7.85
CA TYR A 21 32.02 -5.86 -6.97
C TYR A 21 32.24 -7.19 -7.70
N LEU A 22 31.64 -7.38 -8.87
CA LEU A 22 31.78 -8.59 -9.67
C LEU A 22 33.25 -8.82 -10.11
N HIS A 23 33.98 -7.74 -10.43
CA HIS A 23 35.38 -7.81 -10.76
C HIS A 23 36.24 -8.20 -9.57
N GLU A 24 35.96 -7.66 -8.38
CA GLU A 24 36.68 -8.00 -7.14
C GLU A 24 36.49 -9.46 -6.72
N ILE A 25 35.24 -9.96 -6.71
CA ILE A 25 34.97 -11.37 -6.37
C ILE A 25 35.54 -12.34 -7.42
N GLY A 26 35.67 -11.87 -8.68
CA GLY A 26 36.27 -12.67 -9.75
C GLY A 26 37.76 -12.96 -9.56
N LYS A 27 38.49 -12.12 -8.82
CA LYS A 27 39.93 -12.26 -8.56
C LYS A 27 40.22 -13.26 -7.41
N VAL A 28 39.21 -13.59 -6.60
CA VAL A 28 39.39 -14.50 -5.46
C VAL A 28 39.51 -15.93 -5.96
N GLU A 29 40.53 -16.62 -5.53
CA GLU A 29 40.77 -18.02 -5.85
C GLU A 29 39.72 -18.94 -5.20
N LEU A 30 39.41 -20.05 -5.87
CA LEU A 30 38.52 -21.08 -5.35
C LEU A 30 39.26 -21.93 -4.31
N ILE A 31 38.55 -22.33 -3.28
CA ILE A 31 39.05 -23.16 -2.18
C ILE A 31 38.86 -24.63 -2.53
N SER A 32 39.86 -25.49 -2.18
CA SER A 32 39.74 -26.94 -2.29
C SER A 32 38.86 -27.51 -1.17
N ALA A 33 38.38 -28.76 -1.34
CA ALA A 33 37.53 -29.40 -0.33
C ALA A 33 38.29 -29.64 1.00
N GLU A 34 39.59 -29.84 0.94
CA GLU A 34 40.46 -30.04 2.11
C GLU A 34 40.61 -28.73 2.89
N GLU A 35 40.82 -27.62 2.17
CA GLU A 35 40.86 -26.28 2.77
C GLU A 35 39.51 -25.86 3.36
N GLU A 36 38.38 -26.26 2.76
CA GLU A 36 37.04 -26.00 3.33
C GLU A 36 36.93 -26.62 4.74
N VAL A 37 37.36 -27.86 4.90
CA VAL A 37 37.33 -28.57 6.20
C VAL A 37 38.24 -27.90 7.22
N GLU A 38 39.48 -27.53 6.82
CA GLU A 38 40.40 -26.85 7.71
C GLU A 38 39.85 -25.48 8.17
N LEU A 39 39.33 -24.69 7.23
CA LEU A 39 38.73 -23.40 7.56
C LEU A 39 37.49 -23.55 8.47
N ALA A 40 36.67 -24.58 8.23
CA ALA A 40 35.52 -24.84 9.08
C ALA A 40 35.91 -25.17 10.54
N ARG A 41 36.98 -25.98 10.73
CA ARG A 41 37.54 -26.24 12.07
C ARG A 41 38.01 -24.96 12.76
N ARG A 42 38.72 -24.10 12.03
CA ARG A 42 39.23 -22.82 12.56
C ARG A 42 38.06 -21.86 12.91
N ILE A 43 37.01 -21.83 12.10
CA ILE A 43 35.80 -21.02 12.36
C ILE A 43 35.12 -21.48 13.66
N ARG A 44 35.01 -22.78 13.89
CA ARG A 44 34.49 -23.35 15.15
C ARG A 44 35.30 -22.90 16.37
N ASN A 45 36.58 -22.67 16.22
CA ASN A 45 37.48 -22.15 17.28
C ASN A 45 37.42 -20.61 17.38
N GLY A 46 36.57 -19.93 16.62
CA GLY A 46 36.36 -18.47 16.66
C GLY A 46 37.28 -17.64 15.77
N ASP A 47 37.96 -18.25 14.79
CA ASP A 47 38.86 -17.53 13.87
C ASP A 47 38.06 -16.75 12.80
N LEU A 48 37.96 -15.43 12.98
CA LEU A 48 37.26 -14.51 12.04
C LEU A 48 38.00 -14.43 10.67
N LYS A 49 39.32 -14.61 10.62
CA LYS A 49 40.04 -14.57 9.34
C LYS A 49 39.73 -15.78 8.48
N ALA A 50 39.56 -16.95 9.10
CA ALA A 50 39.13 -18.16 8.41
C ALA A 50 37.70 -18.01 7.88
N LEU A 51 36.80 -17.39 8.65
CA LEU A 51 35.43 -17.07 8.24
C LEU A 51 35.42 -16.16 7.01
N ASP A 52 36.19 -15.07 7.03
CA ASP A 52 36.27 -14.12 5.93
C ASP A 52 36.84 -14.80 4.65
N LYS A 53 37.87 -15.64 4.78
CA LYS A 53 38.43 -16.38 3.64
C LYS A 53 37.41 -17.35 3.03
N LEU A 54 36.66 -18.10 3.85
CA LEU A 54 35.64 -19.04 3.38
C LEU A 54 34.50 -18.31 2.66
N ILE A 55 34.04 -17.20 3.19
CA ILE A 55 32.95 -16.38 2.60
C ILE A 55 33.40 -15.80 1.26
N LYS A 56 34.58 -15.12 1.20
CA LYS A 56 35.08 -14.46 0.00
C LYS A 56 35.22 -15.43 -1.18
N ALA A 57 35.70 -16.63 -0.95
CA ALA A 57 35.85 -17.64 -1.99
C ALA A 57 34.50 -18.13 -2.56
N ASN A 58 33.41 -18.01 -1.80
CA ASN A 58 32.09 -18.49 -2.20
C ASN A 58 31.12 -17.38 -2.66
N LEU A 59 31.53 -16.10 -2.66
CA LEU A 59 30.65 -14.97 -3.09
C LEU A 59 30.13 -15.15 -4.52
N ARG A 60 30.93 -15.71 -5.44
CA ARG A 60 30.52 -15.99 -6.83
C ARG A 60 29.29 -16.92 -6.87
N PHE A 61 29.21 -17.86 -5.93
CA PHE A 61 28.07 -18.77 -5.84
C PHE A 61 26.80 -18.03 -5.40
N VAL A 62 26.90 -17.09 -4.42
CA VAL A 62 25.77 -16.26 -4.02
C VAL A 62 25.19 -15.50 -5.21
N VAL A 63 26.03 -14.88 -6.04
CA VAL A 63 25.58 -14.18 -7.26
C VAL A 63 24.80 -15.11 -8.19
N SER A 64 25.26 -16.35 -8.38
CA SER A 64 24.56 -17.32 -9.22
C SER A 64 23.19 -17.71 -8.69
N VAL A 65 23.04 -17.80 -7.37
CA VAL A 65 21.75 -18.08 -6.72
C VAL A 65 20.84 -16.85 -6.78
N SER A 66 21.36 -15.65 -6.48
CA SER A 66 20.59 -14.39 -6.47
C SER A 66 19.99 -14.05 -7.83
N LYS A 67 20.67 -14.38 -8.93
CA LYS A 67 20.16 -14.21 -10.29
C LYS A 67 18.83 -14.91 -10.56
N GLN A 68 18.55 -16.02 -9.88
CA GLN A 68 17.31 -16.78 -10.05
C GLN A 68 16.09 -16.04 -9.48
N TYR A 69 16.32 -15.03 -8.63
CA TYR A 69 15.29 -14.25 -7.96
C TYR A 69 15.17 -12.82 -8.48
N GLN A 70 15.81 -12.50 -9.62
CA GLN A 70 15.66 -11.19 -10.27
C GLN A 70 14.22 -10.93 -10.68
N ASN A 71 13.85 -9.65 -10.80
CA ASN A 71 12.53 -9.18 -11.23
C ASN A 71 11.36 -9.54 -10.29
N GLN A 72 11.65 -9.86 -9.02
CA GLN A 72 10.63 -10.18 -8.02
C GLN A 72 10.35 -9.02 -7.05
N GLY A 73 10.93 -7.84 -7.29
CA GLY A 73 10.67 -6.62 -6.51
C GLY A 73 11.87 -6.06 -5.75
N LEU A 74 13.03 -6.75 -5.79
CA LEU A 74 14.30 -6.24 -5.29
C LEU A 74 15.34 -6.17 -6.41
N SER A 75 16.28 -5.22 -6.28
CA SER A 75 17.40 -5.08 -7.20
C SER A 75 18.39 -6.23 -7.04
N LEU A 76 19.17 -6.53 -8.09
CA LEU A 76 20.19 -7.60 -8.00
C LEU A 76 21.24 -7.33 -6.92
N PRO A 77 21.76 -6.10 -6.72
CA PRO A 77 22.65 -5.80 -5.61
C PRO A 77 22.07 -6.12 -4.23
N ASP A 78 20.78 -5.78 -4.00
CA ASP A 78 20.12 -6.08 -2.74
C ASP A 78 19.94 -7.57 -2.51
N LEU A 79 19.57 -8.33 -3.55
CA LEU A 79 19.48 -9.79 -3.49
C LEU A 79 20.82 -10.44 -3.17
N ILE A 80 21.93 -9.91 -3.73
CA ILE A 80 23.28 -10.39 -3.43
C ILE A 80 23.64 -10.11 -1.98
N ASN A 81 23.35 -8.91 -1.48
CA ASN A 81 23.65 -8.53 -0.10
C ASN A 81 22.90 -9.41 0.89
N GLU A 82 21.60 -9.63 0.67
CA GLU A 82 20.80 -10.55 1.52
C GLU A 82 21.28 -12.00 1.40
N GLY A 83 21.68 -12.43 0.20
CA GLY A 83 22.30 -13.73 -0.02
C GLY A 83 23.63 -13.87 0.73
N ASN A 84 24.45 -12.83 0.78
CA ASN A 84 25.70 -12.79 1.54
C ASN A 84 25.45 -12.91 3.06
N VAL A 85 24.39 -12.25 3.58
CA VAL A 85 23.97 -12.44 4.99
C VAL A 85 23.60 -13.90 5.27
N GLY A 86 22.88 -14.54 4.34
CA GLY A 86 22.60 -15.98 4.41
C GLY A 86 23.87 -16.84 4.41
N MET A 87 24.84 -16.52 3.55
CA MET A 87 26.14 -17.20 3.47
C MET A 87 26.92 -17.09 4.78
N ILE A 88 26.95 -15.92 5.42
CA ILE A 88 27.61 -15.71 6.71
C ILE A 88 27.00 -16.61 7.79
N LYS A 89 25.65 -16.63 7.87
CA LYS A 89 24.92 -17.50 8.80
C LYS A 89 25.24 -18.99 8.56
N ALA A 90 25.34 -19.39 7.30
CA ALA A 90 25.71 -20.75 6.93
C ALA A 90 27.12 -21.10 7.37
N ALA A 91 28.10 -20.21 7.14
CA ALA A 91 29.50 -20.44 7.50
C ALA A 91 29.70 -20.59 9.04
N GLN A 92 28.93 -19.82 9.83
CA GLN A 92 28.98 -19.93 11.30
C GLN A 92 28.36 -21.23 11.86
N ARG A 93 27.46 -21.87 11.09
CA ARG A 93 26.73 -23.07 11.53
C ARG A 93 27.12 -24.34 10.79
N PHE A 94 28.09 -24.24 9.91
CA PHE A 94 28.56 -25.38 9.10
C PHE A 94 29.31 -26.39 9.96
N ASP A 95 29.01 -27.68 9.78
CA ASP A 95 29.61 -28.79 10.46
C ASP A 95 30.33 -29.69 9.43
N GLU A 96 31.65 -29.64 9.44
CA GLU A 96 32.54 -30.38 8.53
C GLU A 96 32.53 -31.89 8.78
N THR A 97 32.08 -32.35 9.96
CA THR A 97 32.08 -33.79 10.32
C THR A 97 31.07 -34.59 9.51
N ARG A 98 30.10 -33.92 8.91
CA ARG A 98 29.03 -34.55 8.11
C ARG A 98 29.45 -34.96 6.69
N GLY A 99 30.65 -34.64 6.25
CA GLY A 99 31.18 -35.04 4.95
C GLY A 99 30.57 -34.40 3.72
N PHE A 100 29.73 -33.34 3.88
CA PHE A 100 29.15 -32.60 2.77
C PHE A 100 29.96 -31.34 2.44
N LYS A 101 29.95 -30.93 1.15
CA LYS A 101 30.56 -29.67 0.75
C LYS A 101 29.78 -28.48 1.34
N PHE A 102 30.50 -27.44 1.74
CA PHE A 102 29.94 -26.21 2.29
C PHE A 102 28.82 -25.61 1.40
N ILE A 103 29.04 -25.55 0.09
CA ILE A 103 28.05 -25.00 -0.88
C ILE A 103 26.70 -25.73 -0.78
N SER A 104 26.69 -27.06 -0.58
CA SER A 104 25.43 -27.82 -0.50
C SER A 104 24.60 -27.46 0.74
N TYR A 105 25.25 -27.05 1.81
CA TYR A 105 24.59 -26.52 3.02
C TYR A 105 24.25 -25.05 2.89
N ALA A 106 25.15 -24.22 2.39
CA ALA A 106 25.00 -22.78 2.28
C ALA A 106 23.87 -22.38 1.36
N VAL A 107 23.57 -23.14 0.30
CA VAL A 107 22.48 -22.84 -0.65
C VAL A 107 21.12 -22.68 0.04
N TRP A 108 20.85 -23.45 1.09
CA TRP A 108 19.59 -23.37 1.83
C TRP A 108 19.49 -22.06 2.62
N TRP A 109 20.57 -21.63 3.25
CA TRP A 109 20.63 -20.37 4.01
C TRP A 109 20.57 -19.15 3.10
N ILE A 110 21.29 -19.19 1.96
CA ILE A 110 21.25 -18.13 0.95
C ILE A 110 19.83 -17.96 0.43
N ARG A 111 19.21 -19.07 0.02
CA ARG A 111 17.84 -19.06 -0.50
C ARG A 111 16.84 -18.56 0.54
N GLN A 112 16.96 -19.04 1.77
CA GLN A 112 16.09 -18.63 2.87
C GLN A 112 16.20 -17.14 3.15
N SER A 113 17.43 -16.59 3.19
CA SER A 113 17.66 -15.17 3.42
C SER A 113 17.09 -14.30 2.29
N ILE A 114 17.31 -14.70 1.03
CA ILE A 114 16.75 -14.00 -0.14
C ILE A 114 15.22 -14.02 -0.13
N LEU A 115 14.59 -15.17 0.11
CA LEU A 115 13.12 -15.28 0.16
C LEU A 115 12.53 -14.48 1.32
N GLN A 116 13.20 -14.46 2.46
CA GLN A 116 12.79 -13.62 3.59
C GLN A 116 12.87 -12.13 3.23
N ALA A 117 13.95 -11.69 2.61
CA ALA A 117 14.12 -10.30 2.17
C ALA A 117 13.07 -9.91 1.12
N LEU A 118 12.79 -10.77 0.15
CA LEU A 118 11.72 -10.55 -0.83
C LEU A 118 10.35 -10.41 -0.16
N ALA A 119 10.06 -11.25 0.82
CA ALA A 119 8.80 -11.17 1.56
C ALA A 119 8.66 -9.88 2.37
N GLU A 120 9.76 -9.40 2.97
CA GLU A 120 9.74 -8.25 3.87
C GLU A 120 9.92 -6.90 3.18
N GLN A 121 10.68 -6.84 2.08
CA GLN A 121 11.16 -5.57 1.50
C GLN A 121 10.67 -5.33 0.06
N ALA A 122 10.18 -6.36 -0.66
CA ALA A 122 9.79 -6.20 -2.07
C ALA A 122 8.49 -5.39 -2.27
N ARG A 123 7.72 -5.12 -1.21
CA ARG A 123 6.45 -4.37 -1.27
C ARG A 123 6.62 -2.99 -0.64
N ILE A 124 6.03 -1.95 -1.23
CA ILE A 124 5.98 -0.59 -0.64
C ILE A 124 5.26 -0.64 0.72
N VAL A 125 4.13 -1.35 0.80
CA VAL A 125 3.44 -1.61 2.06
C VAL A 125 3.83 -3.01 2.54
N ARG A 126 4.58 -3.08 3.65
CA ARG A 126 5.02 -4.35 4.26
C ARG A 126 3.83 -5.20 4.71
N LEU A 127 3.84 -6.47 4.34
CA LEU A 127 2.89 -7.46 4.84
C LEU A 127 3.57 -8.41 5.83
N PRO A 128 2.85 -8.89 6.86
CA PRO A 128 3.36 -9.95 7.74
C PRO A 128 3.63 -11.25 6.97
N LEU A 129 4.67 -12.00 7.36
CA LEU A 129 5.06 -13.25 6.70
C LEU A 129 3.92 -14.28 6.63
N ASN A 130 3.08 -14.34 7.67
CA ASN A 130 1.92 -15.23 7.70
C ASN A 130 0.91 -14.90 6.57
N LYS A 131 0.64 -13.61 6.32
CA LYS A 131 -0.23 -13.18 5.23
C LYS A 131 0.37 -13.49 3.86
N ILE A 132 1.68 -13.31 3.70
CA ILE A 132 2.39 -13.69 2.45
C ILE A 132 2.31 -15.20 2.22
N GLY A 133 2.46 -16.00 3.28
CA GLY A 133 2.27 -17.45 3.21
C GLY A 133 0.86 -17.83 2.77
N SER A 134 -0.16 -17.15 3.29
CA SER A 134 -1.56 -17.36 2.88
C SER A 134 -1.81 -16.95 1.42
N ILE A 135 -1.26 -15.80 0.98
CA ILE A 135 -1.34 -15.37 -0.43
C ILE A 135 -0.74 -16.42 -1.36
N ASN A 136 0.44 -16.94 -1.02
CA ASN A 136 1.11 -17.96 -1.85
C ASN A 136 0.31 -19.27 -1.92
N LYS A 137 -0.32 -19.69 -0.81
CA LYS A 137 -1.20 -20.87 -0.78
C LYS A 137 -2.44 -20.67 -1.66
N ILE A 138 -3.08 -19.51 -1.55
CA ILE A 138 -4.26 -19.16 -2.34
C ILE A 138 -3.91 -19.10 -3.83
N ASN A 139 -2.82 -18.42 -4.21
CA ASN A 139 -2.40 -18.33 -5.61
C ASN A 139 -2.07 -19.70 -6.21
N ARG A 140 -1.44 -20.57 -5.43
CA ARG A 140 -1.16 -21.94 -5.89
C ARG A 140 -2.44 -22.73 -6.09
N MET A 141 -3.36 -22.70 -5.12
CA MET A 141 -4.65 -23.39 -5.24
C MET A 141 -5.49 -22.82 -6.38
N PHE A 142 -5.46 -21.49 -6.58
CA PHE A 142 -6.11 -20.83 -7.72
C PHE A 142 -5.63 -21.44 -9.04
N SER A 143 -4.30 -21.51 -9.25
CA SER A 143 -3.73 -22.07 -10.48
C SER A 143 -4.03 -23.58 -10.65
N ASP A 144 -4.02 -24.35 -9.55
CA ASP A 144 -4.34 -25.77 -9.58
C ASP A 144 -5.82 -25.99 -9.94
N LEU A 145 -6.74 -25.22 -9.36
CA LEU A 145 -8.19 -25.29 -9.65
C LEU A 145 -8.52 -24.76 -11.05
N GLU A 146 -7.88 -23.69 -11.50
CA GLU A 146 -8.04 -23.15 -12.86
C GLU A 146 -7.68 -24.21 -13.91
N GLN A 147 -6.61 -24.97 -13.68
CA GLN A 147 -6.21 -26.06 -14.56
C GLN A 147 -7.21 -27.24 -14.56
N ILE A 148 -7.87 -27.51 -13.42
CA ILE A 148 -8.85 -28.61 -13.30
C ILE A 148 -10.20 -28.21 -13.90
N PHE A 149 -10.66 -26.99 -13.65
CA PHE A 149 -12.00 -26.53 -14.05
C PHE A 149 -12.03 -25.87 -15.43
N GLU A 150 -10.86 -25.57 -16.03
CA GLU A 150 -10.72 -24.81 -17.29
C GLU A 150 -11.44 -23.45 -17.26
N ARG A 151 -11.67 -22.90 -16.03
CA ARG A 151 -12.25 -21.59 -15.75
C ARG A 151 -11.70 -21.02 -14.47
N GLU A 152 -11.87 -19.71 -14.25
CA GLU A 152 -11.53 -19.08 -12.98
C GLU A 152 -12.33 -19.68 -11.81
N PRO A 153 -11.65 -20.15 -10.74
CA PRO A 153 -12.33 -20.70 -9.57
C PRO A 153 -13.01 -19.59 -8.75
N SER A 154 -14.16 -19.89 -8.18
CA SER A 154 -14.86 -19.00 -7.27
C SER A 154 -14.15 -18.94 -5.91
N VAL A 155 -14.38 -17.82 -5.15
CA VAL A 155 -13.84 -17.66 -3.79
C VAL A 155 -14.27 -18.81 -2.86
N GLN A 156 -15.47 -19.35 -3.06
CA GLN A 156 -15.99 -20.47 -2.27
C GLN A 156 -15.23 -21.77 -2.56
N GLU A 157 -14.99 -22.08 -3.83
CA GLU A 157 -14.24 -23.28 -4.24
C GLU A 157 -12.80 -23.27 -3.71
N ILE A 158 -12.15 -22.08 -3.70
CA ILE A 158 -10.82 -21.93 -3.11
C ILE A 158 -10.87 -22.10 -1.58
N ALA A 159 -11.90 -21.54 -0.94
CA ALA A 159 -12.08 -21.61 0.51
C ALA A 159 -12.31 -23.06 0.97
N ASP A 160 -13.14 -23.82 0.24
CA ASP A 160 -13.42 -25.22 0.51
C ASP A 160 -12.16 -26.10 0.30
N ALA A 161 -11.39 -25.83 -0.75
CA ALA A 161 -10.15 -26.56 -1.04
C ALA A 161 -9.02 -26.29 -0.02
N LEU A 162 -8.99 -25.08 0.59
CA LEU A 162 -7.98 -24.71 1.60
C LEU A 162 -8.49 -24.85 3.04
N GLU A 163 -9.74 -25.27 3.27
CA GLU A 163 -10.39 -25.31 4.58
C GLU A 163 -10.35 -23.96 5.32
N MET A 164 -10.54 -22.86 4.59
CA MET A 164 -10.49 -21.49 5.11
C MET A 164 -11.87 -20.82 5.02
N ALA A 165 -12.12 -19.81 5.87
CA ALA A 165 -13.34 -19.03 5.74
C ALA A 165 -13.35 -18.21 4.43
N PRO A 166 -14.47 -18.16 3.67
CA PRO A 166 -14.55 -17.41 2.41
C PRO A 166 -14.24 -15.91 2.56
N GLY A 167 -14.53 -15.34 3.73
CA GLY A 167 -14.19 -13.97 4.08
C GLY A 167 -12.68 -13.70 4.09
N ASP A 168 -11.91 -14.64 4.69
CA ASP A 168 -10.45 -14.55 4.79
C ASP A 168 -9.79 -14.69 3.42
N VAL A 169 -10.29 -15.59 2.58
CA VAL A 169 -9.81 -15.74 1.20
C VAL A 169 -10.03 -14.46 0.41
N LYS A 170 -11.25 -13.87 0.49
CA LYS A 170 -11.57 -12.61 -0.20
C LYS A 170 -10.70 -11.43 0.27
N GLU A 171 -10.48 -11.30 1.58
CA GLU A 171 -9.59 -10.26 2.15
C GLU A 171 -8.15 -10.47 1.71
N THR A 172 -7.67 -11.71 1.75
CA THR A 172 -6.31 -12.05 1.35
C THR A 172 -6.08 -11.80 -0.15
N MET A 173 -7.03 -12.14 -1.01
CA MET A 173 -6.97 -11.84 -2.44
C MET A 173 -6.95 -10.33 -2.72
N LYS A 174 -7.73 -9.52 -1.99
CA LYS A 174 -7.69 -8.06 -2.10
C LYS A 174 -6.31 -7.48 -1.72
N SER A 175 -5.67 -8.04 -0.71
CA SER A 175 -4.34 -7.59 -0.27
C SER A 175 -3.18 -8.14 -1.10
N ALA A 176 -3.44 -9.12 -1.97
CA ALA A 176 -2.43 -9.73 -2.84
C ALA A 176 -1.95 -8.80 -3.96
N GLY A 177 -2.78 -7.81 -4.36
CA GLY A 177 -2.46 -6.85 -5.42
C GLY A 177 -1.10 -6.18 -5.23
N ARG A 178 -0.37 -5.98 -6.33
CA ARG A 178 0.85 -5.17 -6.35
C ARG A 178 0.48 -3.71 -6.53
N HIS A 179 1.34 -2.83 -6.03
CA HIS A 179 1.24 -1.39 -6.30
C HIS A 179 1.46 -1.10 -7.78
N VAL A 180 0.77 -0.10 -8.29
CA VAL A 180 0.92 0.43 -9.64
C VAL A 180 1.32 1.90 -9.50
N SER A 181 2.25 2.38 -10.34
CA SER A 181 2.60 3.79 -10.37
C SER A 181 1.44 4.61 -10.92
N MET A 182 1.10 5.71 -10.26
CA MET A 182 0.09 6.65 -10.74
C MET A 182 0.58 7.49 -11.93
N ASP A 183 1.90 7.62 -12.06
CA ASP A 183 2.54 8.33 -13.19
C ASP A 183 2.79 7.39 -14.39
N ALA A 184 2.43 6.11 -14.28
CA ALA A 184 2.55 5.20 -15.41
C ALA A 184 1.53 5.56 -16.49
N PRO A 185 1.93 5.59 -17.79
CA PRO A 185 0.99 5.81 -18.89
C PRO A 185 -0.01 4.64 -18.95
N ILE A 186 -1.26 4.95 -19.29
CA ILE A 186 -2.33 3.95 -19.43
C ILE A 186 -2.14 3.12 -20.70
N MET A 187 -1.69 3.75 -21.78
CA MET A 187 -1.34 3.12 -23.04
C MET A 187 0.08 3.55 -23.44
N GLU A 188 0.81 2.66 -24.12
CA GLU A 188 2.23 2.87 -24.46
C GLU A 188 2.48 4.10 -25.34
N ASP A 189 1.48 4.60 -26.07
CA ASP A 189 1.58 5.75 -26.98
C ASP A 189 0.85 7.01 -26.50
N GLU A 190 0.29 7.01 -25.27
CA GLU A 190 -0.43 8.15 -24.72
C GLU A 190 0.32 8.79 -23.55
N GLU A 191 0.32 10.14 -23.49
CA GLU A 191 0.86 10.90 -22.35
C GLU A 191 -0.07 10.90 -21.13
N ILE A 192 -1.28 10.29 -21.24
CA ILE A 192 -2.29 10.26 -20.19
C ILE A 192 -1.86 9.27 -19.11
N THR A 193 -1.72 9.76 -17.90
CA THR A 193 -1.36 8.98 -16.72
C THR A 193 -2.59 8.54 -15.92
N LEU A 194 -2.43 7.52 -15.07
CA LEU A 194 -3.48 7.12 -14.10
C LEU A 194 -3.88 8.28 -13.19
N TYR A 195 -2.96 9.19 -12.89
CA TYR A 195 -3.21 10.37 -12.07
C TYR A 195 -4.20 11.33 -12.72
N ASP A 196 -4.16 11.49 -14.05
CA ASP A 196 -5.05 12.40 -14.79
C ASP A 196 -6.51 11.89 -14.86
N VAL A 197 -6.69 10.57 -14.76
CA VAL A 197 -8.02 9.92 -14.80
C VAL A 197 -8.68 9.88 -13.43
N LEU A 198 -7.89 9.90 -12.35
CA LEU A 198 -8.42 9.83 -11.00
C LEU A 198 -9.02 11.18 -10.57
N LEU A 199 -10.34 11.23 -10.47
CA LEU A 199 -11.07 12.38 -9.97
C LEU A 199 -10.86 12.54 -8.46
N SER A 200 -10.45 13.72 -8.04
CA SER A 200 -10.42 14.09 -6.61
C SER A 200 -11.85 14.21 -6.09
N LYS A 201 -12.22 13.37 -5.12
CA LYS A 201 -13.54 13.43 -4.45
C LYS A 201 -13.74 14.72 -3.64
N ASP A 202 -12.63 15.34 -3.21
CA ASP A 202 -12.62 16.55 -2.39
C ASP A 202 -12.56 17.83 -3.23
N ALA A 203 -12.43 17.72 -4.54
CA ALA A 203 -12.48 18.87 -5.43
C ALA A 203 -13.89 19.46 -5.39
N THR A 204 -14.01 20.65 -4.82
CA THR A 204 -15.27 21.38 -4.83
C THR A 204 -15.62 21.76 -6.27
N SER A 205 -16.73 21.22 -6.77
CA SER A 205 -17.24 21.62 -8.08
C SER A 205 -17.39 23.16 -8.11
N PRO A 206 -16.90 23.84 -9.16
CA PRO A 206 -17.03 25.31 -9.29
C PRO A 206 -18.49 25.77 -9.20
N ASP A 207 -19.42 24.92 -9.62
CA ASP A 207 -20.88 25.21 -9.56
C ASP A 207 -21.41 25.30 -8.12
N LYS A 208 -20.80 24.57 -7.16
CA LYS A 208 -21.23 24.63 -5.75
C LYS A 208 -21.10 26.02 -5.15
N GLY A 209 -20.04 26.76 -5.51
CA GLY A 209 -19.88 28.16 -5.10
C GLY A 209 -20.99 29.05 -5.66
N LEU A 210 -21.22 28.94 -6.95
CA LEU A 210 -22.24 29.71 -7.65
C LEU A 210 -23.66 29.44 -7.13
N LEU A 211 -23.98 28.15 -6.93
CA LEU A 211 -25.27 27.74 -6.36
C LEU A 211 -25.49 28.28 -4.94
N LYS A 212 -24.41 28.27 -4.11
CA LYS A 212 -24.47 28.82 -2.76
C LYS A 212 -24.69 30.32 -2.73
N ASP A 213 -24.05 31.07 -3.63
CA ASP A 213 -24.24 32.52 -3.76
C ASP A 213 -25.60 32.85 -4.33
N SER A 214 -26.10 32.08 -5.28
CA SER A 214 -27.43 32.20 -5.83
C SER A 214 -28.52 31.96 -4.75
N LEU A 215 -28.39 30.87 -4.00
CA LEU A 215 -29.25 30.55 -2.87
C LEU A 215 -29.28 31.70 -1.83
N ARG A 216 -28.09 32.24 -1.50
CA ARG A 216 -28.00 33.38 -0.56
C ARG A 216 -28.77 34.62 -1.04
N LYS A 217 -28.63 34.95 -2.32
CA LYS A 217 -29.37 36.05 -2.93
C LYS A 217 -30.90 35.82 -2.91
N GLU A 218 -31.32 34.58 -3.20
CA GLU A 218 -32.76 34.25 -3.14
C GLU A 218 -33.31 34.28 -1.71
N ILE A 219 -32.55 33.82 -0.71
CA ILE A 219 -32.92 33.94 0.70
C ILE A 219 -33.13 35.40 1.09
N GLU A 220 -32.25 36.32 0.71
CA GLU A 220 -32.38 37.75 1.00
C GLU A 220 -33.60 38.35 0.29
N ARG A 221 -33.89 37.96 -0.95
CA ARG A 221 -35.12 38.37 -1.67
C ARG A 221 -36.38 37.87 -1.01
N VAL A 222 -36.35 36.67 -0.43
CA VAL A 222 -37.53 36.14 0.29
C VAL A 222 -37.71 36.84 1.63
N LEU A 223 -36.61 37.12 2.34
CA LEU A 223 -36.66 37.87 3.62
C LEU A 223 -37.13 39.32 3.44
N SER A 224 -36.94 39.93 2.26
CA SER A 224 -37.43 41.30 1.99
C SER A 224 -38.95 41.45 1.98
N ILE A 225 -39.73 40.35 1.95
CA ILE A 225 -41.20 40.34 2.04
C ILE A 225 -41.67 40.59 3.49
N LEU A 226 -40.79 40.31 4.46
CA LEU A 226 -41.07 40.44 5.88
C LEU A 226 -40.80 41.88 6.37
N SER A 227 -41.39 42.24 7.51
CA SER A 227 -40.99 43.47 8.18
C SER A 227 -39.52 43.38 8.64
N TYR A 228 -38.87 44.53 8.79
CA TYR A 228 -37.48 44.63 9.20
C TYR A 228 -37.18 43.84 10.48
N ARG A 229 -38.08 43.92 11.47
CA ARG A 229 -37.99 43.18 12.73
C ARG A 229 -38.11 41.68 12.52
N GLU A 230 -39.08 41.20 11.76
CA GLU A 230 -39.27 39.77 11.46
C GLU A 230 -38.09 39.20 10.71
N ALA A 231 -37.55 39.91 9.72
CA ALA A 231 -36.39 39.49 8.92
C ALA A 231 -35.13 39.37 9.77
N ASN A 232 -34.85 40.35 10.64
CA ASN A 232 -33.65 40.30 11.50
C ASN A 232 -33.74 39.20 12.55
N ILE A 233 -34.89 38.96 13.17
CA ILE A 233 -35.07 37.82 14.09
C ILE A 233 -34.78 36.50 13.37
N LEU A 234 -35.21 36.31 12.12
CA LEU A 234 -34.89 35.10 11.34
C LEU A 234 -33.42 35.03 10.97
N ARG A 235 -32.77 36.15 10.61
CA ARG A 235 -31.34 36.19 10.28
C ARG A 235 -30.51 35.74 11.48
N LEU A 236 -30.78 36.27 12.65
CA LEU A 236 -30.07 35.91 13.89
C LEU A 236 -30.34 34.46 14.29
N TYR A 237 -31.59 34.01 14.24
CA TYR A 237 -31.97 32.68 14.61
C TYR A 237 -31.33 31.56 13.73
N PHE A 238 -31.29 31.79 12.42
CA PHE A 238 -30.70 30.86 11.46
C PHE A 238 -29.22 31.10 11.20
N GLY A 239 -28.62 32.11 11.79
CA GLY A 239 -27.22 32.45 11.56
C GLY A 239 -26.93 32.98 10.14
N LEU A 240 -27.91 33.63 9.50
CA LEU A 240 -27.74 34.19 8.16
C LEU A 240 -26.94 35.50 8.24
N ASN A 241 -25.76 35.53 7.62
CA ASN A 241 -24.85 36.67 7.67
C ASN A 241 -24.20 36.95 9.04
N THR A 242 -24.33 36.05 10.00
CA THR A 242 -23.70 36.10 11.32
C THR A 242 -22.68 34.96 11.50
N LYS A 243 -21.78 35.10 12.47
CA LYS A 243 -20.77 34.06 12.74
C LYS A 243 -21.33 32.79 13.39
N TYR A 244 -22.43 32.92 14.11
CA TYR A 244 -23.08 31.83 14.84
C TYR A 244 -24.61 32.07 14.90
N GLN A 245 -25.36 31.04 15.29
CA GLN A 245 -26.81 31.10 15.49
C GLN A 245 -27.09 31.61 16.91
N TYR A 246 -28.02 32.56 17.04
CA TYR A 246 -28.45 33.11 18.33
C TYR A 246 -29.58 32.29 18.92
N THR A 247 -29.60 32.17 20.21
CA THR A 247 -30.72 31.57 20.97
C THR A 247 -31.90 32.53 21.04
N LEU A 248 -33.12 32.02 21.33
CA LEU A 248 -34.32 32.88 21.47
C LEU A 248 -34.20 33.86 22.63
N GLU A 249 -33.40 33.59 23.64
CA GLU A 249 -33.13 34.43 24.80
C GLU A 249 -32.22 35.61 24.42
N GLU A 250 -31.11 35.33 23.77
CA GLU A 250 -30.16 36.35 23.25
C GLU A 250 -30.82 37.29 22.25
N ILE A 251 -31.68 36.76 21.35
CA ILE A 251 -32.46 37.59 20.43
C ILE A 251 -33.48 38.46 21.21
N GLY A 252 -34.05 37.90 22.30
CA GLY A 252 -34.94 38.63 23.17
C GLY A 252 -34.27 39.83 23.84
N GLU A 253 -33.06 39.66 24.34
CA GLU A 253 -32.24 40.73 24.91
C GLU A 253 -31.92 41.83 23.91
N GLU A 254 -31.50 41.46 22.68
CA GLU A 254 -31.14 42.40 21.60
C GLU A 254 -32.32 43.28 21.17
N PHE A 255 -33.52 42.69 21.10
CA PHE A 255 -34.74 43.43 20.68
C PHE A 255 -35.61 43.91 21.83
N SER A 256 -35.20 43.75 23.10
CA SER A 256 -35.96 44.06 24.29
C SER A 256 -37.35 43.39 24.32
N LEU A 257 -37.37 42.10 23.98
CA LEU A 257 -38.56 41.26 23.93
C LEU A 257 -38.43 40.04 24.83
N THR A 258 -39.57 39.50 25.25
CA THR A 258 -39.57 38.21 25.96
C THR A 258 -39.27 37.04 24.99
N ARG A 259 -38.62 35.96 25.47
CA ARG A 259 -38.36 34.73 24.72
C ARG A 259 -39.61 34.23 23.97
N GLU A 260 -40.75 34.21 24.64
CA GLU A 260 -41.99 33.73 24.05
C GLU A 260 -42.49 34.66 22.93
N ARG A 261 -42.28 35.98 23.06
CA ARG A 261 -42.63 36.93 22.01
C ARG A 261 -41.76 36.76 20.77
N VAL A 262 -40.46 36.50 20.95
CA VAL A 262 -39.55 36.17 19.84
C VAL A 262 -39.98 34.89 19.13
N ARG A 263 -40.37 33.83 19.89
CA ARG A 263 -40.91 32.60 19.33
C ARG A 263 -42.16 32.83 18.48
N GLN A 264 -43.12 33.61 18.99
CA GLN A 264 -44.34 33.94 18.25
C GLN A 264 -44.04 34.69 16.94
N ILE A 265 -43.15 35.68 16.99
CA ILE A 265 -42.76 36.44 15.80
C ILE A 265 -42.09 35.53 14.78
N LYS A 266 -41.16 34.67 15.21
CA LYS A 266 -40.50 33.68 14.36
C LYS A 266 -41.50 32.75 13.67
N GLU A 267 -42.44 32.16 14.41
CA GLU A 267 -43.44 31.26 13.84
C GLU A 267 -44.37 31.96 12.86
N LYS A 268 -44.80 33.16 13.18
CA LYS A 268 -45.64 33.98 12.29
C LYS A 268 -44.89 34.34 11.00
N ALA A 269 -43.63 34.71 11.11
CA ALA A 269 -42.78 35.01 9.96
C ALA A 269 -42.58 33.79 9.04
N ILE A 270 -42.25 32.61 9.63
CA ILE A 270 -42.13 31.36 8.87
C ILE A 270 -43.42 30.96 8.19
N LYS A 271 -44.59 31.14 8.86
CA LYS A 271 -45.91 30.86 8.28
C LYS A 271 -46.20 31.77 7.09
N ARG A 272 -45.88 33.08 7.18
CA ARG A 272 -45.98 34.01 6.07
C ARG A 272 -45.08 33.61 4.89
N LEU A 273 -43.87 33.21 5.15
CA LEU A 273 -42.92 32.74 4.12
C LEU A 273 -43.43 31.49 3.42
N LYS A 274 -43.95 30.50 4.15
CA LYS A 274 -44.50 29.26 3.56
C LYS A 274 -45.63 29.54 2.56
N ASN A 275 -46.44 30.56 2.80
CA ASN A 275 -47.56 30.93 1.92
C ASN A 275 -47.12 31.84 0.76
N ALA A 276 -45.91 32.37 0.76
CA ALA A 276 -45.42 33.24 -0.28
C ALA A 276 -45.04 32.44 -1.55
N THR A 277 -45.48 32.90 -2.71
CA THR A 277 -45.18 32.25 -4.01
C THR A 277 -43.69 32.12 -4.27
N ARG A 278 -42.89 33.07 -3.78
CA ARG A 278 -41.43 33.07 -3.92
C ARG A 278 -40.73 31.96 -3.13
N CYS A 279 -41.36 31.41 -2.09
CA CYS A 279 -40.81 30.32 -1.32
C CYS A 279 -40.75 28.99 -2.14
N LYS A 280 -41.54 28.91 -3.21
CA LYS A 280 -41.48 27.77 -4.14
C LYS A 280 -40.12 27.70 -4.87
N LEU A 281 -39.50 28.85 -5.15
CA LEU A 281 -38.17 28.93 -5.76
C LEU A 281 -37.05 28.37 -4.84
N LEU A 282 -37.18 28.52 -3.52
CA LEU A 282 -36.20 27.95 -2.58
C LEU A 282 -36.24 26.42 -2.56
N LYS A 283 -37.36 25.79 -2.92
CA LYS A 283 -37.48 24.35 -3.01
C LYS A 283 -36.64 23.75 -4.13
N THR A 284 -36.38 24.49 -5.21
CA THR A 284 -35.55 24.02 -6.33
C THR A 284 -34.09 23.86 -5.95
N TYR A 285 -33.62 24.45 -4.82
CA TYR A 285 -32.26 24.28 -4.30
C TYR A 285 -32.11 23.10 -3.33
N LEU A 286 -33.21 22.41 -3.01
CA LEU A 286 -33.19 21.26 -2.12
C LEU A 286 -33.01 19.90 -2.86
N GLY A 287 -33.06 19.93 -4.20
CA GLY A 287 -33.01 18.74 -5.06
C GLY A 287 -34.38 18.26 -5.43
#